data_4680fabaf49743e787a901b02267769d
#
_entry.id   4680fabaf49743e787a901b02267769d
#
_cell.length_a   1.000
_cell.length_b   1.000
_cell.length_c   1.000
_cell.angle_alpha   90.00
_cell.angle_beta   90.00
_cell.angle_gamma   90.00
#
_symmetry.space_group_name_H-M   'P 1'
#
loop_
_entity.id
_entity.type
_entity.pdbx_description
1 polymer ?
#
loop_
_entity_poly.entity_id
_entity_poly.type
_entity_poly.pdbx_seq_one_letter_code
_entity_poly.pdbx_strand_id
1 'polypeptide(L)'
;MNDIIFFSNFLFNEFFYSRPVHVDNSHGVEDHFIGYMKSGSAKIVADGARLELKKGDMFYIPKGLKYHSYWKTGEDNVLLDSIGFRYFPTADLSQFVLQKIEYDDEIFSAFSPLSISKTIDCASVGRLYTLLGMLENVLIKAEKITGDKTVGRLIALMKKDPSRSVAEYANDLGISETSLYNHLKRTLNKTPNRLRQEMLCKKAEELLITTDLSVENICDKCGFSSSSYFRKVLREITGKTPTEIRKEANVI
;
A
#
# COMPACT_ATOMS: atom_id res chain seq x y z
N MET A 1 18.86 -13.40 -6.23
CA MET A 1 17.91 -13.11 -7.31
C MET A 1 16.69 -12.53 -6.61
N ASN A 2 16.34 -11.29 -6.88
CA ASN A 2 15.13 -10.69 -6.29
C ASN A 2 13.97 -11.20 -7.13
N ASP A 3 13.23 -12.18 -6.61
CA ASP A 3 11.99 -12.62 -7.22
C ASP A 3 10.98 -11.49 -7.03
N ILE A 4 10.80 -10.72 -8.09
CA ILE A 4 9.79 -9.66 -8.13
C ILE A 4 8.47 -10.34 -8.42
N ILE A 5 7.54 -10.25 -7.47
CA ILE A 5 6.19 -10.76 -7.66
C ILE A 5 5.45 -9.79 -8.58
N PHE A 6 5.20 -10.25 -9.80
CA PHE A 6 4.49 -9.49 -10.83
C PHE A 6 2.97 -9.54 -10.69
N PHE A 7 2.44 -10.31 -9.75
CA PHE A 7 0.99 -10.45 -9.59
C PHE A 7 0.52 -9.67 -8.37
N SER A 8 -0.21 -8.60 -8.63
CA SER A 8 -0.98 -7.90 -7.62
C SER A 8 -2.45 -8.25 -7.82
N ASN A 9 -3.14 -8.66 -6.76
CA ASN A 9 -4.59 -8.63 -6.77
C ASN A 9 -5.01 -7.21 -7.07
N PHE A 10 -5.83 -7.03 -8.09
CA PHE A 10 -6.42 -5.75 -8.40
C PHE A 10 -7.93 -5.92 -8.56
N LEU A 11 -8.65 -4.87 -8.25
CA LEU A 11 -10.11 -4.87 -8.31
C LEU A 11 -10.59 -3.58 -8.98
N PHE A 12 -11.67 -3.74 -9.72
CA PHE A 12 -12.35 -2.64 -10.37
C PHE A 12 -13.67 -2.41 -9.67
N ASN A 13 -13.90 -1.18 -9.23
CA ASN A 13 -15.13 -0.77 -8.61
C ASN A 13 -15.70 0.44 -9.33
N GLU A 14 -16.99 0.40 -9.60
CA GLU A 14 -17.77 1.58 -9.90
C GLU A 14 -18.64 1.88 -8.68
N PHE A 15 -18.48 3.06 -8.12
CA PHE A 15 -19.27 3.52 -6.98
C PHE A 15 -20.31 4.51 -7.43
N PHE A 16 -21.54 4.27 -7.02
CA PHE A 16 -22.68 5.14 -7.27
C PHE A 16 -23.33 5.52 -5.95
N TYR A 17 -23.45 6.83 -5.69
CA TYR A 17 -24.13 7.34 -4.53
C TYR A 17 -25.22 8.32 -4.95
N SER A 18 -26.49 7.97 -4.68
CA SER A 18 -27.65 8.82 -4.94
C SER A 18 -27.97 9.79 -3.78
N ARG A 19 -27.24 9.70 -2.69
CA ARG A 19 -27.34 10.54 -1.49
C ARG A 19 -25.93 10.77 -0.90
N PRO A 20 -25.75 11.81 -0.07
CA PRO A 20 -24.48 12.02 0.63
C PRO A 20 -24.08 10.81 1.45
N VAL A 21 -22.81 10.40 1.33
CA VAL A 21 -22.24 9.24 2.02
C VAL A 21 -20.96 9.64 2.73
N HIS A 22 -20.80 9.16 3.96
CA HIS A 22 -19.55 9.20 4.71
C HIS A 22 -18.98 7.78 4.77
N VAL A 23 -17.72 7.61 4.41
CA VAL A 23 -17.00 6.34 4.53
C VAL A 23 -15.85 6.53 5.52
N ASP A 24 -15.82 5.65 6.52
CA ASP A 24 -14.80 5.62 7.56
C ASP A 24 -13.72 4.57 7.23
N ASN A 25 -12.55 5.04 6.92
CA ASN A 25 -11.34 4.24 6.70
C ASN A 25 -10.27 4.55 7.77
N SER A 26 -10.69 4.83 9.01
CA SER A 26 -9.79 5.15 10.13
C SER A 26 -8.85 3.99 10.52
N HIS A 27 -9.16 2.77 10.11
CA HIS A 27 -8.28 1.60 10.29
C HIS A 27 -7.16 1.52 9.24
N GLY A 28 -7.28 2.30 8.16
CA GLY A 28 -6.39 2.28 7.00
C GLY A 28 -6.90 1.34 5.90
N VAL A 29 -6.61 1.68 4.66
CA VAL A 29 -7.00 0.88 3.50
C VAL A 29 -5.94 -0.18 3.17
N GLU A 30 -6.37 -1.36 2.74
CA GLU A 30 -5.48 -2.48 2.45
C GLU A 30 -4.75 -2.34 1.11
N ASP A 31 -5.32 -1.61 0.18
CA ASP A 31 -4.83 -1.45 -1.18
C ASP A 31 -4.55 0.01 -1.51
N HIS A 32 -3.76 0.24 -2.55
CA HIS A 32 -3.68 1.52 -3.24
C HIS A 32 -4.92 1.69 -4.11
N PHE A 33 -5.42 2.92 -4.24
CA PHE A 33 -6.54 3.21 -5.12
C PHE A 33 -6.20 4.33 -6.10
N ILE A 34 -6.56 4.11 -7.37
CA ILE A 34 -6.64 5.15 -8.39
C ILE A 34 -8.11 5.33 -8.69
N GLY A 35 -8.63 6.54 -8.53
CA GLY A 35 -10.04 6.84 -8.79
C GLY A 35 -10.20 7.95 -9.81
N TYR A 36 -11.34 7.92 -10.53
CA TYR A 36 -11.73 8.95 -11.47
C TYR A 36 -13.20 9.37 -11.23
N MET A 37 -13.40 10.66 -11.01
CA MET A 37 -14.72 11.24 -10.74
C MET A 37 -15.49 11.49 -12.03
N LYS A 38 -16.50 10.67 -12.33
CA LYS A 38 -17.39 10.86 -13.49
C LYS A 38 -18.45 11.95 -13.23
N SER A 39 -18.94 12.04 -11.98
CA SER A 39 -19.88 13.08 -11.54
C SER A 39 -19.85 13.30 -10.03
N GLY A 40 -20.49 14.40 -9.56
CA GLY A 40 -20.54 14.74 -8.14
C GLY A 40 -19.24 15.33 -7.60
N SER A 41 -19.13 15.35 -6.28
CA SER A 41 -17.93 15.84 -5.58
C SER A 41 -17.63 15.03 -4.33
N ALA A 42 -16.37 15.07 -3.88
CA ALA A 42 -15.96 14.42 -2.66
C ALA A 42 -14.90 15.21 -1.91
N LYS A 43 -14.78 14.91 -0.62
CA LYS A 43 -13.73 15.40 0.24
C LYS A 43 -13.12 14.21 0.98
N ILE A 44 -11.81 14.03 0.86
CA ILE A 44 -11.04 13.04 1.60
C ILE A 44 -10.20 13.78 2.63
N VAL A 45 -10.29 13.36 3.89
CA VAL A 45 -9.59 13.95 5.04
C VAL A 45 -8.77 12.89 5.72
N ALA A 46 -7.46 13.04 5.69
CA ALA A 46 -6.48 12.21 6.38
C ALA A 46 -5.69 13.09 7.38
N ASP A 47 -4.92 12.45 8.25
CA ASP A 47 -4.03 13.19 9.15
C ASP A 47 -3.00 14.00 8.35
N GLY A 48 -3.03 15.31 8.51
CA GLY A 48 -2.15 16.25 7.80
C GLY A 48 -2.44 16.45 6.30
N ALA A 49 -3.50 15.85 5.74
CA ALA A 49 -3.85 15.98 4.33
C ALA A 49 -5.35 16.10 4.08
N ARG A 50 -5.71 16.94 3.11
CA ARG A 50 -7.09 17.11 2.65
C ARG A 50 -7.12 17.17 1.14
N LEU A 51 -8.01 16.41 0.53
CA LEU A 51 -8.22 16.36 -0.90
C LEU A 51 -9.69 16.68 -1.22
N GLU A 52 -9.92 17.64 -2.08
CA GLU A 52 -11.27 17.96 -2.61
C GLU A 52 -11.34 17.55 -4.06
N LEU A 53 -12.37 16.76 -4.39
CA LEU A 53 -12.57 16.14 -5.69
C LEU A 53 -13.86 16.65 -6.33
N LYS A 54 -13.80 16.84 -7.64
CA LYS A 54 -14.94 17.20 -8.50
C LYS A 54 -14.92 16.35 -9.77
N LYS A 55 -15.98 16.43 -10.56
CA LYS A 55 -16.07 15.80 -11.88
C LYS A 55 -14.81 16.08 -12.71
N GLY A 56 -14.25 15.04 -13.29
CA GLY A 56 -13.04 15.08 -14.11
C GLY A 56 -11.73 14.91 -13.31
N ASP A 57 -11.77 14.93 -11.98
CA ASP A 57 -10.55 14.70 -11.20
C ASP A 57 -10.19 13.21 -11.16
N MET A 58 -8.93 12.91 -11.43
CA MET A 58 -8.28 11.64 -11.13
C MET A 58 -7.51 11.78 -9.82
N PHE A 59 -7.51 10.74 -8.99
CA PHE A 59 -6.89 10.81 -7.67
C PHE A 59 -6.25 9.49 -7.25
N TYR A 60 -5.32 9.59 -6.33
CA TYR A 60 -4.61 8.46 -5.76
C TYR A 60 -4.72 8.44 -4.24
N ILE A 61 -5.03 7.27 -3.70
CA ILE A 61 -5.05 6.98 -2.26
C ILE A 61 -4.00 5.91 -1.98
N PRO A 62 -2.98 6.19 -1.15
CA PRO A 62 -1.96 5.20 -0.83
C PRO A 62 -2.48 4.12 0.13
N LYS A 63 -2.01 2.89 -0.05
CA LYS A 63 -2.21 1.78 0.89
C LYS A 63 -1.78 2.19 2.31
N GLY A 64 -2.58 1.78 3.28
CA GLY A 64 -2.33 2.06 4.69
C GLY A 64 -2.78 3.44 5.15
N LEU A 65 -3.25 4.30 4.24
CA LEU A 65 -3.75 5.62 4.62
C LEU A 65 -5.01 5.48 5.48
N LYS A 66 -5.00 6.16 6.62
CA LYS A 66 -6.17 6.33 7.48
C LYS A 66 -6.87 7.63 7.10
N TYR A 67 -8.16 7.55 6.73
CA TYR A 67 -8.88 8.71 6.28
C TYR A 67 -10.39 8.57 6.47
N HIS A 68 -11.09 9.70 6.39
CA HIS A 68 -12.53 9.78 6.21
C HIS A 68 -12.82 10.38 4.83
N SER A 69 -13.80 9.85 4.12
CA SER A 69 -14.27 10.45 2.87
C SER A 69 -15.73 10.80 2.95
N TYR A 70 -16.05 11.96 2.39
CA TYR A 70 -17.39 12.55 2.35
C TYR A 70 -17.77 12.77 0.89
N TRP A 71 -18.71 12.00 0.42
CA TRP A 71 -19.22 12.02 -0.95
C TRP A 71 -20.50 12.84 -0.98
N LYS A 72 -20.55 13.88 -1.80
CA LYS A 72 -21.65 14.83 -1.88
C LYS A 72 -22.29 14.73 -3.24
N THR A 73 -23.58 14.45 -3.23
CA THR A 73 -24.45 14.64 -4.37
C THR A 73 -24.81 16.13 -4.44
N GLY A 74 -24.51 16.78 -5.58
CA GLY A 74 -25.01 18.11 -5.90
C GLY A 74 -26.31 18.00 -6.71
N GLU A 75 -26.37 18.66 -7.86
CA GLU A 75 -27.42 18.42 -8.85
C GLU A 75 -27.32 17.02 -9.46
N ASP A 76 -26.09 16.47 -9.54
CA ASP A 76 -25.78 15.14 -10.03
C ASP A 76 -25.46 14.17 -8.89
N ASN A 77 -25.78 12.89 -9.09
CA ASN A 77 -25.30 11.81 -8.23
C ASN A 77 -23.78 11.70 -8.31
N VAL A 78 -23.18 11.11 -7.28
CA VAL A 78 -21.75 10.77 -7.33
C VAL A 78 -21.58 9.48 -8.10
N LEU A 79 -20.75 9.53 -9.12
CA LEU A 79 -20.30 8.37 -9.90
C LEU A 79 -18.80 8.42 -10.06
N LEU A 80 -18.11 7.36 -9.66
CA LEU A 80 -16.68 7.24 -9.83
C LEU A 80 -16.24 5.81 -10.16
N ASP A 81 -15.20 5.71 -10.96
CA ASP A 81 -14.48 4.47 -11.19
C ASP A 81 -13.27 4.42 -10.27
N SER A 82 -12.95 3.24 -9.76
CA SER A 82 -11.79 3.03 -8.90
C SER A 82 -11.10 1.71 -9.24
N ILE A 83 -9.78 1.76 -9.34
CA ILE A 83 -8.89 0.61 -9.47
C ILE A 83 -8.14 0.47 -8.15
N GLY A 84 -8.34 -0.65 -7.47
CA GLY A 84 -7.57 -1.04 -6.29
C GLY A 84 -6.45 -2.00 -6.68
N PHE A 85 -5.25 -1.83 -6.12
CA PHE A 85 -4.12 -2.74 -6.34
C PHE A 85 -3.21 -2.76 -5.11
N ARG A 86 -2.54 -3.90 -4.89
CA ARG A 86 -1.81 -4.11 -3.63
C ARG A 86 -0.37 -3.60 -3.64
N TYR A 87 0.32 -3.67 -4.77
CA TYR A 87 1.74 -3.37 -4.88
C TYR A 87 2.06 -2.62 -6.16
N PHE A 88 2.94 -1.63 -6.06
CA PHE A 88 3.66 -1.13 -7.24
C PHE A 88 4.74 -2.14 -7.64
N PRO A 89 4.99 -2.31 -8.95
CA PRO A 89 5.99 -3.27 -9.44
C PRO A 89 7.44 -2.90 -9.08
N THR A 90 7.68 -1.71 -8.61
CA THR A 90 9.02 -1.26 -8.26
C THR A 90 9.44 -1.64 -6.84
N ALA A 91 10.72 -1.95 -6.70
CA ALA A 91 11.34 -2.20 -5.40
C ALA A 91 11.50 -0.94 -4.54
N ASP A 92 11.18 0.23 -5.09
CA ASP A 92 11.26 1.49 -4.34
C ASP A 92 10.07 1.57 -3.38
N LEU A 93 10.38 1.60 -2.07
CA LEU A 93 9.40 1.86 -1.01
C LEU A 93 8.99 3.33 -0.94
N SER A 94 9.14 4.10 -2.03
CA SER A 94 8.64 5.46 -2.07
C SER A 94 7.14 5.41 -1.79
N GLN A 95 6.76 5.98 -0.66
CA GLN A 95 5.36 6.17 -0.35
C GLN A 95 4.89 7.40 -1.13
N PHE A 96 3.95 7.20 -2.02
CA PHE A 96 3.25 8.29 -2.65
C PHE A 96 2.23 8.89 -1.66
N VAL A 97 1.97 10.19 -1.76
CA VAL A 97 1.00 10.87 -0.90
C VAL A 97 -0.42 10.79 -1.47
N LEU A 98 -1.42 11.02 -0.61
CA LEU A 98 -2.80 11.30 -1.05
C LEU A 98 -2.80 12.55 -1.94
N GLN A 99 -3.26 12.44 -3.20
CA GLN A 99 -3.15 13.51 -4.18
C GLN A 99 -4.17 13.39 -5.32
N LYS A 100 -4.40 14.50 -6.01
CA LYS A 100 -4.91 14.46 -7.38
C LYS A 100 -3.79 14.00 -8.30
N ILE A 101 -4.18 13.32 -9.36
CA ILE A 101 -3.27 12.93 -10.43
C ILE A 101 -3.44 13.95 -11.55
N GLU A 102 -2.36 14.66 -11.88
CA GLU A 102 -2.29 15.40 -13.13
C GLU A 102 -2.13 14.36 -14.24
N TYR A 103 -3.13 14.23 -15.10
CA TYR A 103 -3.17 13.22 -16.15
C TYR A 103 -3.37 13.86 -17.52
N ASP A 104 -2.80 13.23 -18.52
CA ASP A 104 -2.98 13.50 -19.94
C ASP A 104 -3.85 12.44 -20.61
N ASP A 105 -4.02 12.56 -21.92
CA ASP A 105 -4.81 11.61 -22.71
C ASP A 105 -4.20 10.20 -22.70
N GLU A 106 -2.90 10.07 -22.51
CA GLU A 106 -2.19 8.79 -22.48
C GLU A 106 -2.50 8.04 -21.19
N ILE A 107 -2.38 8.70 -20.03
CA ILE A 107 -2.74 8.14 -18.72
C ILE A 107 -4.25 7.79 -18.70
N PHE A 108 -5.10 8.70 -19.20
CA PHE A 108 -6.54 8.45 -19.24
C PHE A 108 -6.90 7.27 -20.15
N SER A 109 -6.23 7.13 -21.30
CA SER A 109 -6.41 6.01 -22.24
C SER A 109 -5.93 4.67 -21.67
N ALA A 110 -4.95 4.68 -20.77
CA ALA A 110 -4.55 3.49 -20.03
C ALA A 110 -5.52 3.12 -18.90
N PHE A 111 -6.11 4.10 -18.22
CA PHE A 111 -7.07 3.92 -17.13
C PHE A 111 -8.47 3.51 -17.61
N SER A 112 -9.03 4.22 -18.60
CA SER A 112 -10.43 4.09 -19.00
C SER A 112 -10.85 2.67 -19.40
N PRO A 113 -10.08 1.91 -20.21
CA PRO A 113 -10.44 0.53 -20.55
C PRO A 113 -10.45 -0.41 -19.35
N LEU A 114 -9.62 -0.15 -18.33
CA LEU A 114 -9.59 -0.93 -17.11
C LEU A 114 -10.87 -0.75 -16.30
N SER A 115 -11.42 0.46 -16.25
CA SER A 115 -12.67 0.74 -15.54
C SER A 115 -13.91 0.13 -16.22
N ILE A 116 -13.86 -0.10 -17.52
CA ILE A 116 -14.97 -0.63 -18.30
C ILE A 116 -14.96 -2.16 -18.34
N SER A 117 -13.77 -2.78 -18.43
CA SER A 117 -13.62 -4.19 -18.77
C SER A 117 -14.15 -5.15 -17.70
N LYS A 118 -14.13 -4.81 -16.43
CA LYS A 118 -14.53 -5.63 -15.25
C LYS A 118 -14.03 -7.08 -15.26
N THR A 119 -13.17 -7.46 -16.20
CA THR A 119 -12.57 -8.79 -16.32
C THR A 119 -11.06 -8.69 -16.09
N ILE A 120 -10.53 -9.68 -15.36
CA ILE A 120 -9.10 -9.83 -15.15
C ILE A 120 -8.59 -10.84 -16.16
N ASP A 121 -7.89 -10.35 -17.18
CA ASP A 121 -7.22 -11.14 -18.22
C ASP A 121 -5.81 -10.60 -18.46
N CYS A 122 -5.03 -11.27 -19.30
CA CYS A 122 -3.66 -10.84 -19.60
C CYS A 122 -3.60 -9.41 -20.17
N ALA A 123 -4.62 -8.97 -20.91
CA ALA A 123 -4.65 -7.64 -21.48
C ALA A 123 -4.90 -6.58 -20.42
N SER A 124 -5.83 -6.82 -19.48
CA SER A 124 -6.10 -5.90 -18.37
C SER A 124 -4.93 -5.83 -17.39
N VAL A 125 -4.25 -6.96 -17.12
CA VAL A 125 -3.00 -6.98 -16.32
C VAL A 125 -1.92 -6.15 -16.99
N GLY A 126 -1.68 -6.35 -18.30
CA GLY A 126 -0.69 -5.56 -19.05
C GLY A 126 -0.98 -4.05 -19.02
N ARG A 127 -2.25 -3.65 -19.21
CA ARG A 127 -2.68 -2.25 -19.12
C ARG A 127 -2.49 -1.66 -17.72
N LEU A 128 -2.80 -2.44 -16.67
CA LEU A 128 -2.57 -1.99 -15.31
C LEU A 128 -1.09 -1.68 -15.07
N TYR A 129 -0.19 -2.57 -15.46
CA TYR A 129 1.25 -2.33 -15.30
C TYR A 129 1.74 -1.14 -16.13
N THR A 130 1.22 -0.95 -17.34
CA THR A 130 1.51 0.24 -18.15
C THR A 130 1.06 1.51 -17.42
N LEU A 131 -0.18 1.54 -16.93
CA LEU A 131 -0.71 2.65 -16.14
C LEU A 131 0.15 2.92 -14.89
N LEU A 132 0.52 1.87 -14.13
CA LEU A 132 1.35 2.04 -12.93
C LEU A 132 2.73 2.62 -13.27
N GLY A 133 3.34 2.18 -14.39
CA GLY A 133 4.62 2.72 -14.87
C GLY A 133 4.53 4.20 -15.23
N MET A 134 3.43 4.64 -15.85
CA MET A 134 3.18 6.06 -16.12
C MET A 134 3.01 6.86 -14.82
N LEU A 135 2.21 6.33 -13.89
CA LEU A 135 1.90 7.00 -12.63
C LEU A 135 3.11 7.16 -11.71
N GLU A 136 4.08 6.26 -11.74
CA GLU A 136 5.32 6.39 -10.96
C GLU A 136 6.11 7.67 -11.29
N ASN A 137 5.97 8.18 -12.50
CA ASN A 137 6.63 9.40 -12.94
C ASN A 137 5.84 10.68 -12.59
N VAL A 138 4.54 10.56 -12.37
CA VAL A 138 3.62 11.68 -12.14
C VAL A 138 3.27 11.83 -10.67
N LEU A 139 3.15 10.71 -9.95
CA LEU A 139 2.78 10.73 -8.54
C LEU A 139 3.85 11.40 -7.68
N ILE A 140 3.41 12.36 -6.89
CA ILE A 140 4.25 13.02 -5.88
C ILE A 140 4.58 11.98 -4.81
N LYS A 141 5.86 11.69 -4.71
CA LYS A 141 6.39 10.85 -3.63
C LYS A 141 6.24 11.63 -2.33
N ALA A 142 5.79 10.97 -1.26
CA ALA A 142 6.00 11.52 0.06
C ALA A 142 7.47 11.98 0.08
N GLU A 143 7.68 13.28 0.23
CA GLU A 143 9.03 13.78 0.45
C GLU A 143 9.67 12.78 1.38
N LYS A 144 10.83 12.25 0.98
CA LYS A 144 11.50 11.22 1.76
C LYS A 144 11.34 11.61 3.20
N ILE A 145 10.45 10.93 3.93
CA ILE A 145 10.30 11.03 5.38
C ILE A 145 11.68 10.81 6.04
N THR A 146 12.62 10.51 5.24
CA THR A 146 14.05 10.45 5.50
C THR A 146 14.79 11.76 5.16
N GLY A 147 14.32 12.89 5.59
CA GLY A 147 15.25 13.95 5.99
C GLY A 147 16.20 13.45 7.08
N ASP A 148 15.82 12.34 7.70
CA ASP A 148 16.65 11.58 8.63
C ASP A 148 17.40 10.49 7.88
N LYS A 149 18.65 10.81 7.46
CA LYS A 149 19.57 9.88 6.80
C LYS A 149 19.73 8.56 7.58
N THR A 150 19.57 8.59 8.90
CA THR A 150 19.67 7.44 9.79
C THR A 150 18.52 6.46 9.56
N VAL A 151 17.28 6.97 9.46
CA VAL A 151 16.11 6.12 9.17
C VAL A 151 16.20 5.51 7.77
N GLY A 152 16.65 6.27 6.78
CA GLY A 152 16.88 5.73 5.42
C GLY A 152 17.90 4.60 5.40
N ARG A 153 19.03 4.76 6.11
CA ARG A 153 20.05 3.71 6.24
C ARG A 153 19.54 2.50 7.01
N LEU A 154 18.77 2.71 8.07
CA LEU A 154 18.15 1.62 8.83
C LEU A 154 17.23 0.77 7.94
N ILE A 155 16.34 1.41 7.18
CA ILE A 155 15.44 0.71 6.24
C ILE A 155 16.25 -0.11 5.24
N ALA A 156 17.34 0.43 4.71
CA ALA A 156 18.22 -0.30 3.80
C ALA A 156 18.88 -1.53 4.45
N LEU A 157 19.34 -1.40 5.69
CA LEU A 157 19.89 -2.52 6.47
C LEU A 157 18.84 -3.59 6.76
N MET A 158 17.65 -3.19 7.20
CA MET A 158 16.53 -4.11 7.46
C MET A 158 16.05 -4.84 6.20
N LYS A 159 16.07 -4.19 5.03
CA LYS A 159 15.79 -4.84 3.75
C LYS A 159 16.82 -5.94 3.43
N LYS A 160 18.09 -5.67 3.69
CA LYS A 160 19.17 -6.62 3.41
C LYS A 160 19.10 -7.85 4.32
N ASP A 161 18.83 -7.64 5.59
CA ASP A 161 18.67 -8.71 6.57
C ASP A 161 17.69 -8.28 7.70
N PRO A 162 16.40 -8.59 7.54
CA PRO A 162 15.38 -8.21 8.52
C PRO A 162 15.40 -9.07 9.80
N SER A 163 16.25 -10.10 9.90
CA SER A 163 16.31 -10.99 11.06
C SER A 163 17.16 -10.43 12.21
N ARG A 164 18.01 -9.43 11.92
CA ARG A 164 18.94 -8.85 12.89
C ARG A 164 18.24 -8.12 14.04
N SER A 165 18.93 -8.04 15.18
CA SER A 165 18.45 -7.32 16.36
C SER A 165 18.52 -5.80 16.19
N VAL A 166 17.76 -5.08 17.00
CA VAL A 166 17.80 -3.60 17.03
C VAL A 166 19.18 -3.08 17.43
N ALA A 167 19.85 -3.78 18.35
CA ALA A 167 21.21 -3.45 18.78
C ALA A 167 22.23 -3.53 17.63
N GLU A 168 22.15 -4.57 16.80
CA GLU A 168 23.02 -4.72 15.63
C GLU A 168 22.80 -3.61 14.59
N TYR A 169 21.54 -3.21 14.35
CA TYR A 169 21.27 -2.08 13.46
C TYR A 169 21.80 -0.76 14.03
N ALA A 170 21.62 -0.52 15.32
CA ALA A 170 22.11 0.68 15.98
C ALA A 170 23.64 0.76 15.90
N ASN A 171 24.33 -0.37 16.13
CA ASN A 171 25.78 -0.48 16.02
C ASN A 171 26.28 -0.17 14.61
N ASP A 172 25.66 -0.76 13.56
CA ASP A 172 26.02 -0.49 12.15
C ASP A 172 25.77 0.97 11.74
N LEU A 173 24.82 1.62 12.39
CA LEU A 173 24.53 3.03 12.18
C LEU A 173 25.43 3.96 13.00
N GLY A 174 26.20 3.43 13.93
CA GLY A 174 27.08 4.21 14.81
C GLY A 174 26.31 5.05 15.83
N ILE A 175 25.13 4.59 16.29
CA ILE A 175 24.28 5.29 17.25
C ILE A 175 23.81 4.37 18.36
N SER A 176 23.32 4.92 19.47
CA SER A 176 22.67 4.12 20.52
C SER A 176 21.28 3.64 20.08
N GLU A 177 20.81 2.54 20.66
CA GLU A 177 19.44 2.06 20.46
C GLU A 177 18.39 3.14 20.81
N THR A 178 18.61 3.86 21.92
CA THR A 178 17.73 4.98 22.31
C THR A 178 17.65 6.06 21.22
N SER A 179 18.80 6.41 20.63
CA SER A 179 18.82 7.35 19.50
C SER A 179 18.05 6.80 18.31
N LEU A 180 18.21 5.51 17.97
CA LEU A 180 17.48 4.87 16.88
C LEU A 180 15.96 4.89 17.12
N TYR A 181 15.51 4.60 18.35
CA TYR A 181 14.10 4.72 18.73
C TYR A 181 13.56 6.14 18.53
N ASN A 182 14.30 7.14 18.96
CA ASN A 182 13.93 8.54 18.83
C ASN A 182 13.82 8.98 17.36
N HIS A 183 14.79 8.59 16.52
CA HIS A 183 14.76 8.85 15.09
C HIS A 183 13.51 8.25 14.43
N LEU A 184 13.23 6.97 14.69
CA LEU A 184 12.06 6.30 14.13
C LEU A 184 10.74 6.86 14.66
N LYS A 185 10.67 7.15 15.96
CA LYS A 185 9.46 7.72 16.56
C LYS A 185 9.12 9.08 15.96
N ARG A 186 10.14 9.93 15.80
CA ARG A 186 9.98 11.27 15.21
C ARG A 186 9.61 11.20 13.73
N THR A 187 10.22 10.28 12.96
CA THR A 187 10.13 10.25 11.50
C THR A 187 8.96 9.42 11.00
N LEU A 188 8.72 8.24 11.62
CA LEU A 188 7.71 7.28 11.18
C LEU A 188 6.62 7.02 12.22
N ASN A 189 6.72 7.60 13.40
CA ASN A 189 5.88 7.29 14.57
C ASN A 189 5.85 5.79 14.90
N LYS A 190 6.94 5.07 14.62
CA LYS A 190 7.07 3.62 14.83
C LYS A 190 8.26 3.31 15.73
N THR A 191 8.24 2.12 16.32
CA THR A 191 9.42 1.54 16.97
C THR A 191 10.23 0.71 15.97
N PRO A 192 11.55 0.48 16.19
CA PRO A 192 12.35 -0.42 15.35
C PRO A 192 11.74 -1.81 15.22
N ASN A 193 11.26 -2.37 16.33
CA ASN A 193 10.61 -3.69 16.34
C ASN A 193 9.33 -3.72 15.51
N ARG A 194 8.52 -2.67 15.59
CA ARG A 194 7.29 -2.58 14.77
C ARG A 194 7.61 -2.49 13.29
N LEU A 195 8.57 -1.66 12.91
CA LEU A 195 9.03 -1.55 11.53
C LEU A 195 9.56 -2.90 11.00
N ARG A 196 10.40 -3.58 11.81
CA ARG A 196 10.90 -4.92 11.49
C ARG A 196 9.78 -5.93 11.30
N GLN A 197 8.82 -5.98 12.23
CA GLN A 197 7.66 -6.88 12.12
C GLN A 197 6.86 -6.65 10.84
N GLU A 198 6.60 -5.40 10.47
CA GLU A 198 5.91 -5.06 9.23
C GLU A 198 6.68 -5.57 7.99
N MET A 199 8.00 -5.43 7.98
CA MET A 199 8.84 -5.92 6.88
C MET A 199 8.86 -7.46 6.80
N LEU A 200 8.95 -8.14 7.95
CA LEU A 200 8.89 -9.61 8.01
C LEU A 200 7.52 -10.15 7.60
N CYS A 201 6.43 -9.50 8.03
CA CYS A 201 5.08 -9.86 7.62
C CYS A 201 4.86 -9.67 6.13
N LYS A 202 5.37 -8.57 5.55
CA LYS A 202 5.31 -8.37 4.10
C LYS A 202 5.99 -9.51 3.35
N LYS A 203 7.20 -9.89 3.75
CA LYS A 203 7.90 -11.05 3.18
C LYS A 203 7.12 -12.35 3.36
N ALA A 204 6.49 -12.54 4.52
CA ALA A 204 5.68 -13.72 4.79
C ALA A 204 4.41 -13.77 3.93
N GLU A 205 3.71 -12.64 3.73
CA GLU A 205 2.57 -12.55 2.82
C GLU A 205 2.99 -12.94 1.39
N GLU A 206 4.11 -12.43 0.93
CA GLU A 206 4.67 -12.78 -0.38
C GLU A 206 4.87 -14.29 -0.51
N LEU A 207 5.52 -14.93 0.47
CA LEU A 207 5.75 -16.37 0.47
C LEU A 207 4.45 -17.19 0.60
N LEU A 208 3.48 -16.71 1.36
CA LEU A 208 2.17 -17.36 1.49
C LEU A 208 1.39 -17.37 0.18
N ILE A 209 1.51 -16.33 -0.63
CA ILE A 209 0.82 -16.16 -1.91
C ILE A 209 1.53 -16.92 -3.03
N THR A 210 2.87 -16.96 -3.01
CA THR A 210 3.66 -17.41 -4.16
C THR A 210 4.24 -18.80 -4.03
N THR A 211 4.10 -19.44 -2.85
CA THR A 211 4.68 -20.76 -2.60
C THR A 211 3.73 -21.66 -1.80
N ASP A 212 3.93 -22.98 -1.97
CA ASP A 212 3.25 -24.01 -1.17
C ASP A 212 3.99 -24.36 0.14
N LEU A 213 4.93 -23.53 0.55
CA LEU A 213 5.68 -23.77 1.78
C LEU A 213 4.75 -23.84 2.99
N SER A 214 5.04 -24.73 3.95
CA SER A 214 4.28 -24.77 5.20
C SER A 214 4.41 -23.44 5.96
N VAL A 215 3.43 -23.16 6.82
CA VAL A 215 3.46 -21.94 7.64
C VAL A 215 4.69 -21.92 8.55
N GLU A 216 5.13 -23.09 9.02
CA GLU A 216 6.33 -23.30 9.81
C GLU A 216 7.59 -22.93 9.02
N ASN A 217 7.71 -23.41 7.78
CA ASN A 217 8.83 -23.08 6.90
C ASN A 217 8.89 -21.59 6.56
N ILE A 218 7.73 -20.94 6.38
CA ILE A 218 7.65 -19.50 6.15
C ILE A 218 8.08 -18.72 7.41
N CYS A 219 7.62 -19.16 8.59
CA CYS A 219 8.02 -18.60 9.88
C CYS A 219 9.55 -18.59 10.01
N ASP A 220 10.21 -19.73 9.74
CA ASP A 220 11.65 -19.88 9.82
C ASP A 220 12.38 -19.02 8.78
N LYS A 221 11.92 -19.03 7.53
CA LYS A 221 12.49 -18.19 6.43
C LYS A 221 12.35 -16.69 6.69
N CYS A 222 11.32 -16.28 7.43
CA CYS A 222 11.13 -14.90 7.81
C CYS A 222 11.88 -14.53 9.12
N GLY A 223 12.46 -15.50 9.83
CA GLY A 223 13.22 -15.25 11.05
C GLY A 223 12.36 -14.95 12.27
N PHE A 224 11.16 -15.48 12.34
CA PHE A 224 10.34 -15.44 13.55
C PHE A 224 10.76 -16.56 14.52
N SER A 225 10.73 -16.27 15.81
CA SER A 225 11.16 -17.19 16.86
C SER A 225 10.21 -18.37 17.10
N SER A 226 8.95 -18.26 16.68
CA SER A 226 7.96 -19.35 16.76
C SER A 226 6.76 -19.10 15.83
N SER A 227 6.14 -20.19 15.38
CA SER A 227 4.93 -20.12 14.53
C SER A 227 3.75 -19.47 15.26
N SER A 228 3.63 -19.63 16.57
CA SER A 228 2.56 -18.99 17.35
C SER A 228 2.75 -17.47 17.38
N TYR A 229 3.97 -17.00 17.62
CA TYR A 229 4.29 -15.59 17.60
C TYR A 229 4.15 -14.99 16.19
N PHE A 230 4.61 -15.71 15.18
CA PHE A 230 4.40 -15.34 13.78
C PHE A 230 2.92 -15.13 13.44
N ARG A 231 2.06 -16.11 13.73
CA ARG A 231 0.62 -16.03 13.46
C ARG A 231 -0.03 -14.84 14.16
N LYS A 232 0.36 -14.57 15.42
CA LYS A 232 -0.13 -13.41 16.18
C LYS A 232 0.27 -12.10 15.51
N VAL A 233 1.56 -11.92 15.22
CA VAL A 233 2.09 -10.69 14.62
C VAL A 233 1.53 -10.47 13.21
N LEU A 234 1.45 -11.52 12.40
CA LEU A 234 0.88 -11.44 11.06
C LEU A 234 -0.57 -10.95 11.13
N ARG A 235 -1.38 -11.54 12.02
CA ARG A 235 -2.77 -11.11 12.20
C ARG A 235 -2.90 -9.68 12.71
N GLU A 236 -2.03 -9.24 13.62
CA GLU A 236 -2.01 -7.87 14.13
C GLU A 236 -1.65 -6.83 13.04
N ILE A 237 -0.82 -7.22 12.08
CA ILE A 237 -0.33 -6.32 11.01
C ILE A 237 -1.25 -6.34 9.80
N THR A 238 -1.71 -7.53 9.37
CA THR A 238 -2.45 -7.73 8.13
C THR A 238 -3.95 -7.87 8.33
N GLY A 239 -4.40 -8.06 9.57
CA GLY A 239 -5.80 -8.39 9.88
C GLY A 239 -6.18 -9.84 9.59
N LYS A 240 -5.27 -10.63 8.97
CA LYS A 240 -5.56 -11.97 8.43
C LYS A 240 -4.65 -13.04 8.99
N THR A 241 -5.15 -14.26 9.00
CA THR A 241 -4.35 -15.46 9.28
C THR A 241 -3.61 -15.94 8.02
N PRO A 242 -2.53 -16.74 8.16
CA PRO A 242 -1.84 -17.34 7.01
C PRO A 242 -2.77 -18.11 6.07
N THR A 243 -3.76 -18.80 6.63
CA THR A 243 -4.73 -19.59 5.86
C THR A 243 -5.69 -18.70 5.06
N GLU A 244 -6.13 -17.58 5.63
CA GLU A 244 -6.98 -16.60 4.95
C GLU A 244 -6.23 -15.94 3.80
N ILE A 245 -4.97 -15.55 4.00
CA ILE A 245 -4.12 -14.98 2.94
C ILE A 245 -3.98 -15.97 1.76
N ARG A 246 -3.72 -17.26 2.04
CA ARG A 246 -3.64 -18.28 0.98
C ARG A 246 -4.95 -18.51 0.25
N LYS A 247 -6.06 -18.57 0.99
CA LYS A 247 -7.38 -18.78 0.37
C LYS A 247 -7.73 -17.65 -0.59
N GLU A 248 -7.46 -16.40 -0.20
CA GLU A 248 -7.71 -15.26 -1.07
C GLU A 248 -6.83 -15.27 -2.33
N ALA A 249 -5.59 -15.74 -2.22
CA ALA A 249 -4.71 -15.89 -3.37
C ALA A 249 -5.15 -17.01 -4.34
N ASN A 250 -5.80 -18.05 -3.82
CA ASN A 250 -6.23 -19.23 -4.60
C ASN A 250 -7.68 -19.11 -5.15
N VAL A 251 -8.36 -18.00 -4.96
CA VAL A 251 -9.73 -17.73 -5.47
C VAL A 251 -9.68 -17.08 -6.87
N ILE A 252 -8.53 -17.14 -7.54
CA ILE A 252 -8.35 -16.65 -8.90
C ILE A 252 -8.23 -17.82 -9.87
#